data_d98084f9f0cb574fa050493842ef7935
#
_entry.id   d98084f9f0cb574fa050493842ef7935
#
_cell.length_a   1.000
_cell.length_b   1.000
_cell.length_c   1.000
_cell.angle_alpha   90.00
_cell.angle_beta   90.00
_cell.angle_gamma   90.00
#
_symmetry.space_group_name_H-M   'P 1'
#
loop_
_entity.id
_entity.type
_entity.pdbx_description
1 polymer ?
#
loop_
_entity_poly.entity_id
_entity_poly.type
_entity_poly.pdbx_seq_one_letter_code
_entity_poly.pdbx_strand_id
1 'polypeptide(L)'
;MALQWTTLGLHEALIASELNLEGKIQLHDGMEPNISVQLAEFGDLPVQITVSGAQLMVSSALWEASQVKDLARFNELALKLNPVNALSNIGLITLAPGRDLYIMFGELSASSDLAHVIEEIRVLADNTIEAAEAFADQLISRVTSNSGVQS
;
A
#
# COMPACT_ATOMS: atom_id res chain seq x y z
N MET A 1 6.78 30.16 1.22
CA MET A 1 6.51 28.97 0.37
C MET A 1 6.78 27.71 1.17
N ALA A 2 5.82 26.80 1.19
CA ALA A 2 6.04 25.51 1.81
C ALA A 2 7.04 24.71 0.98
N LEU A 3 8.01 24.08 1.64
CA LEU A 3 8.93 23.15 0.99
C LEU A 3 8.18 21.90 0.60
N GLN A 4 8.45 21.41 -0.60
CA GLN A 4 7.91 20.15 -1.08
C GLN A 4 8.95 19.04 -0.94
N TRP A 5 8.50 17.86 -0.53
CA TRP A 5 9.36 16.70 -0.48
C TRP A 5 9.85 16.33 -1.88
N THR A 6 11.10 15.95 -1.96
CA THR A 6 11.63 15.16 -3.07
C THR A 6 11.74 13.71 -2.60
N THR A 7 11.84 12.77 -3.51
CA THR A 7 12.01 11.36 -3.14
C THR A 7 13.21 11.16 -2.23
N LEU A 8 14.36 11.76 -2.59
CA LEU A 8 15.58 11.65 -1.79
C LEU A 8 15.44 12.31 -0.41
N GLY A 9 14.88 13.53 -0.38
CA GLY A 9 14.69 14.24 0.90
C GLY A 9 13.76 13.52 1.85
N LEU A 10 12.68 12.96 1.33
CA LEU A 10 11.74 12.17 2.13
C LEU A 10 12.40 10.87 2.62
N HIS A 11 13.16 10.20 1.76
CA HIS A 11 13.91 9.00 2.15
C HIS A 11 14.85 9.29 3.32
N GLU A 12 15.63 10.35 3.24
CA GLU A 12 16.56 10.76 4.31
C GLU A 12 15.81 11.07 5.62
N ALA A 13 14.67 11.76 5.53
CA ALA A 13 13.87 12.09 6.71
C ALA A 13 13.25 10.83 7.34
N LEU A 14 12.80 9.88 6.54
CA LEU A 14 12.22 8.62 7.03
C LEU A 14 13.31 7.74 7.69
N ILE A 15 14.51 7.69 7.14
CA ILE A 15 15.63 6.95 7.75
C ILE A 15 15.96 7.51 9.14
N ALA A 16 15.90 8.82 9.31
CA ALA A 16 16.16 9.47 10.58
C ALA A 16 14.96 9.42 11.56
N SER A 17 13.82 8.90 11.11
CA SER A 17 12.60 8.86 11.89
C SER A 17 12.46 7.59 12.72
N GLU A 18 11.41 7.57 13.54
CA GLU A 18 11.02 6.41 14.34
C GLU A 18 10.62 5.18 13.48
N LEU A 19 10.18 5.38 12.23
CA LEU A 19 9.84 4.27 11.35
C LEU A 19 11.04 3.38 11.01
N ASN A 20 12.24 3.94 10.99
CA ASN A 20 13.43 3.15 10.70
C ASN A 20 13.77 2.15 11.81
N LEU A 21 13.27 2.36 13.03
CA LEU A 21 13.40 1.42 14.13
C LEU A 21 12.43 0.24 14.01
N GLU A 22 11.36 0.41 13.23
CA GLU A 22 10.26 -0.53 13.09
C GLU A 22 10.35 -1.35 11.80
N GLY A 23 11.12 -0.89 10.82
CA GLY A 23 11.18 -1.53 9.53
C GLY A 23 12.42 -1.19 8.72
N LYS A 24 12.47 -1.72 7.51
CA LYS A 24 13.54 -1.43 6.55
C LYS A 24 13.05 -0.40 5.55
N ILE A 25 13.84 0.65 5.36
CA ILE A 25 13.54 1.74 4.43
C ILE A 25 14.59 1.71 3.34
N GLN A 26 14.16 1.57 2.08
CA GLN A 26 15.03 1.50 0.91
C GLN A 26 14.60 2.50 -0.15
N LEU A 27 15.58 3.19 -0.72
CA LEU A 27 15.39 4.03 -1.89
C LEU A 27 15.62 3.19 -3.14
N HIS A 28 14.64 3.17 -4.03
CA HIS A 28 14.78 2.59 -5.37
C HIS A 28 14.97 3.74 -6.36
N ASP A 29 16.16 3.84 -6.89
CA ASP A 29 16.54 4.86 -7.85
C ASP A 29 16.35 4.31 -9.28
N GLY A 30 15.81 5.12 -10.18
CA GLY A 30 15.50 4.70 -11.54
C GLY A 30 14.68 5.75 -12.26
N MET A 31 13.99 5.35 -13.31
CA MET A 31 13.15 6.27 -14.09
C MET A 31 11.95 6.77 -13.29
N GLU A 32 11.45 5.95 -12.40
CA GLU A 32 10.38 6.31 -11.46
C GLU A 32 10.84 6.00 -10.03
N PRO A 33 11.60 6.92 -9.40
CA PRO A 33 12.12 6.69 -8.06
C PRO A 33 11.00 6.47 -7.05
N ASN A 34 11.20 5.54 -6.13
CA ASN A 34 10.25 5.28 -5.05
C ASN A 34 10.96 4.83 -3.79
N ILE A 35 10.24 4.85 -2.68
CA ILE A 35 10.73 4.41 -1.37
C ILE A 35 9.92 3.19 -0.95
N SER A 36 10.61 2.13 -0.56
CA SER A 36 9.98 0.95 0.05
C SER A 36 10.21 0.97 1.54
N VAL A 37 9.15 0.73 2.30
CA VAL A 37 9.20 0.61 3.76
C VAL A 37 8.62 -0.73 4.15
N GLN A 38 9.35 -1.53 4.93
CA GLN A 38 8.80 -2.73 5.57
C GLN A 38 8.49 -2.41 7.02
N LEU A 39 7.24 -2.53 7.41
CA LEU A 39 6.78 -2.19 8.75
C LEU A 39 6.77 -3.43 9.64
N ALA A 40 7.78 -3.57 10.50
CA ALA A 40 7.94 -4.73 11.36
C ALA A 40 6.76 -4.92 12.32
N GLU A 41 6.23 -3.83 12.87
CA GLU A 41 5.07 -3.88 13.79
C GLU A 41 3.79 -4.36 13.11
N PHE A 42 3.74 -4.35 11.77
CA PHE A 42 2.61 -4.83 10.97
C PHE A 42 2.96 -6.11 10.21
N GLY A 43 3.81 -6.95 10.77
CA GLY A 43 4.18 -8.22 10.15
C GLY A 43 5.03 -8.08 8.88
N ASP A 44 5.93 -7.12 8.86
CA ASP A 44 6.78 -6.79 7.71
C ASP A 44 6.01 -6.36 6.47
N LEU A 45 4.85 -5.71 6.68
CA LEU A 45 4.03 -5.22 5.58
C LEU A 45 4.82 -4.27 4.68
N PRO A 46 4.90 -4.54 3.37
CA PRO A 46 5.58 -3.63 2.45
C PRO A 46 4.67 -2.47 2.06
N VAL A 47 5.21 -1.26 2.17
CA VAL A 47 4.57 -0.01 1.78
C VAL A 47 5.46 0.68 0.76
N GLN A 48 4.85 1.18 -0.32
CA GLN A 48 5.53 1.97 -1.35
C GLN A 48 5.15 3.43 -1.22
N ILE A 49 6.14 4.31 -1.39
CA ILE A 49 5.93 5.76 -1.35
C ILE A 49 6.48 6.35 -2.63
N THR A 50 5.65 7.12 -3.34
CA THR A 50 6.07 7.86 -4.53
C THR A 50 5.83 9.35 -4.33
N VAL A 51 6.76 10.15 -4.82
CA VAL A 51 6.66 11.61 -4.85
C VAL A 51 6.53 12.02 -6.31
N SER A 52 5.43 12.65 -6.67
CA SER A 52 5.17 13.11 -8.03
C SER A 52 4.68 14.54 -8.01
N GLY A 53 5.59 15.48 -8.32
CA GLY A 53 5.28 16.90 -8.29
C GLY A 53 4.81 17.34 -6.90
N ALA A 54 3.58 17.84 -6.82
CA ALA A 54 2.99 18.34 -5.58
C ALA A 54 2.32 17.27 -4.73
N GLN A 55 2.42 15.99 -5.10
CA GLN A 55 1.67 14.89 -4.49
C GLN A 55 2.58 13.78 -3.99
N LEU A 56 2.24 13.24 -2.83
CA LEU A 56 2.76 11.98 -2.31
C LEU A 56 1.67 10.92 -2.41
N MET A 57 2.06 9.72 -2.80
CA MET A 57 1.18 8.55 -2.69
C MET A 57 1.86 7.49 -1.85
N VAL A 58 1.14 6.96 -0.89
CA VAL A 58 1.54 5.77 -0.13
C VAL A 58 0.63 4.63 -0.53
N SER A 59 1.17 3.44 -0.71
CA SER A 59 0.37 2.29 -1.15
C SER A 59 0.92 0.99 -0.60
N SER A 60 0.03 0.02 -0.48
CA SER A 60 0.39 -1.36 -0.16
C SER A 60 -0.42 -2.30 -1.04
N ALA A 61 0.23 -3.35 -1.54
CA ALA A 61 -0.43 -4.35 -2.36
C ALA A 61 -1.42 -5.16 -1.52
N LEU A 62 -2.62 -5.39 -2.07
CA LEU A 62 -3.60 -6.30 -1.49
C LEU A 62 -3.49 -7.68 -2.14
N TRP A 63 -4.02 -7.82 -3.34
CA TRP A 63 -3.99 -9.08 -4.11
C TRP A 63 -4.20 -8.80 -5.59
N GLU A 64 -3.78 -9.74 -6.41
CA GLU A 64 -4.04 -9.66 -7.85
C GLU A 64 -5.52 -9.95 -8.14
N ALA A 65 -6.03 -9.35 -9.21
CA ALA A 65 -7.43 -9.54 -9.63
C ALA A 65 -7.75 -11.02 -9.91
N SER A 66 -6.76 -11.78 -10.39
CA SER A 66 -6.89 -13.21 -10.63
C SER A 66 -7.19 -14.04 -9.36
N GLN A 67 -6.93 -13.48 -8.18
CA GLN A 67 -7.17 -14.15 -6.90
C GLN A 67 -8.58 -13.88 -6.35
N VAL A 68 -9.36 -13.02 -6.99
CA VAL A 68 -10.72 -12.65 -6.57
C VAL A 68 -11.73 -13.57 -7.22
N LYS A 69 -12.63 -14.16 -6.42
CA LYS A 69 -13.66 -15.10 -6.91
C LYS A 69 -14.67 -14.44 -7.82
N ASP A 70 -15.16 -13.25 -7.46
CA ASP A 70 -16.17 -12.50 -8.17
C ASP A 70 -15.76 -11.04 -8.24
N LEU A 71 -15.19 -10.65 -9.37
CA LEU A 71 -14.65 -9.30 -9.58
C LEU A 71 -15.72 -8.22 -9.48
N ALA A 72 -16.90 -8.44 -10.08
CA ALA A 72 -17.97 -7.45 -10.07
C ALA A 72 -18.44 -7.18 -8.63
N ARG A 73 -18.63 -8.24 -7.86
CA ARG A 73 -19.04 -8.13 -6.45
C ARG A 73 -17.96 -7.46 -5.60
N PHE A 74 -16.71 -7.87 -5.78
CA PHE A 74 -15.59 -7.28 -5.03
C PHE A 74 -15.45 -5.79 -5.35
N ASN A 75 -15.51 -5.42 -6.63
CA ASN A 75 -15.40 -4.02 -7.05
C ASN A 75 -16.52 -3.16 -6.44
N GLU A 76 -17.73 -3.67 -6.39
CA GLU A 76 -18.86 -2.98 -5.75
C GLU A 76 -18.62 -2.78 -4.25
N LEU A 77 -18.18 -3.82 -3.55
CA LEU A 77 -17.88 -3.74 -2.11
C LEU A 77 -16.74 -2.76 -1.83
N ALA A 78 -15.68 -2.80 -2.63
CA ALA A 78 -14.55 -1.89 -2.48
C ALA A 78 -14.94 -0.42 -2.69
N LEU A 79 -15.74 -0.16 -3.73
CA LEU A 79 -16.23 1.20 -3.99
C LEU A 79 -17.13 1.71 -2.87
N LYS A 80 -17.93 0.85 -2.26
CA LYS A 80 -18.80 1.22 -1.13
C LYS A 80 -18.00 1.42 0.16
N LEU A 81 -16.90 0.70 0.33
CA LEU A 81 -16.03 0.85 1.50
C LEU A 81 -15.24 2.16 1.46
N ASN A 82 -14.76 2.59 0.29
CA ASN A 82 -13.88 3.73 0.15
C ASN A 82 -14.37 5.00 0.86
N PRO A 83 -15.65 5.42 0.74
CA PRO A 83 -16.09 6.65 1.41
C PRO A 83 -16.09 6.59 2.93
N VAL A 84 -16.09 5.40 3.52
CA VAL A 84 -16.14 5.23 4.99
C VAL A 84 -14.80 4.81 5.57
N ASN A 85 -13.82 4.53 4.72
CA ASN A 85 -12.48 4.16 5.16
C ASN A 85 -11.65 5.42 5.47
N ALA A 86 -10.98 5.42 6.60
CA ALA A 86 -10.20 6.59 7.02
C ALA A 86 -8.89 6.69 6.24
N LEU A 87 -8.66 7.80 5.56
CA LEU A 87 -7.40 8.21 4.90
C LEU A 87 -6.91 7.30 3.76
N SER A 88 -7.52 6.14 3.53
CA SER A 88 -7.07 5.21 2.50
C SER A 88 -8.24 4.72 1.67
N ASN A 89 -7.94 4.36 0.42
CA ASN A 89 -8.90 3.82 -0.53
C ASN A 89 -8.35 2.58 -1.21
N ILE A 90 -9.25 1.72 -1.68
CA ILE A 90 -8.88 0.58 -2.53
C ILE A 90 -8.89 1.05 -3.98
N GLY A 91 -7.80 0.77 -4.68
CA GLY A 91 -7.65 1.05 -6.11
C GLY A 91 -7.24 -0.19 -6.88
N LEU A 92 -7.32 -0.10 -8.18
CA LEU A 92 -6.93 -1.17 -9.09
C LEU A 92 -5.92 -0.60 -10.10
N ILE A 93 -4.73 -1.19 -10.16
CA ILE A 93 -3.68 -0.78 -11.09
C ILE A 93 -3.31 -1.93 -12.02
N THR A 94 -2.87 -1.60 -13.22
CA THR A 94 -2.38 -2.58 -14.19
C THR A 94 -0.86 -2.70 -14.09
N LEU A 95 -0.37 -3.88 -13.72
CA LEU A 95 1.06 -4.19 -13.64
C LEU A 95 1.63 -4.52 -15.00
N ALA A 96 0.87 -5.26 -15.79
CA ALA A 96 1.20 -5.72 -17.13
C ALA A 96 -0.10 -6.08 -17.85
N PRO A 97 -0.11 -6.25 -19.18
CA PRO A 97 -1.30 -6.68 -19.89
C PRO A 97 -1.88 -7.96 -19.27
N GLY A 98 -3.15 -7.89 -18.86
CA GLY A 98 -3.85 -9.00 -18.20
C GLY A 98 -3.51 -9.24 -16.73
N ARG A 99 -2.68 -8.36 -16.12
CA ARG A 99 -2.32 -8.46 -14.70
C ARG A 99 -2.70 -7.18 -13.96
N ASP A 100 -3.83 -7.22 -13.29
CA ASP A 100 -4.32 -6.12 -12.45
C ASP A 100 -4.07 -6.45 -10.97
N LEU A 101 -3.69 -5.43 -10.21
CA LEU A 101 -3.40 -5.52 -8.78
C LEU A 101 -4.30 -4.58 -8.01
N TYR A 102 -4.98 -5.11 -7.00
CA TYR A 102 -5.66 -4.27 -6.01
C TYR A 102 -4.65 -3.74 -5.00
N ILE A 103 -4.75 -2.46 -4.72
CA ILE A 103 -3.91 -1.77 -3.75
C ILE A 103 -4.76 -1.02 -2.73
N MET A 104 -4.24 -0.87 -1.52
CA MET A 104 -4.68 0.16 -0.60
C MET A 104 -3.77 1.35 -0.81
N PHE A 105 -4.33 2.55 -0.95
CA PHE A 105 -3.53 3.75 -1.18
C PHE A 105 -4.10 4.96 -0.48
N GLY A 106 -3.22 5.92 -0.18
CA GLY A 106 -3.58 7.24 0.32
C GLY A 106 -2.72 8.29 -0.36
N GLU A 107 -3.25 9.49 -0.49
CA GLU A 107 -2.59 10.60 -1.15
C GLU A 107 -2.48 11.80 -0.22
N LEU A 108 -1.33 12.46 -0.26
CA LEU A 108 -1.02 13.64 0.52
C LEU A 108 -0.41 14.72 -0.37
N SER A 109 -0.48 15.97 0.09
CA SER A 109 0.35 17.03 -0.48
C SER A 109 1.83 16.73 -0.21
N ALA A 110 2.67 16.96 -1.21
CA ALA A 110 4.13 16.87 -1.04
C ALA A 110 4.69 17.92 -0.07
N SER A 111 3.87 18.89 0.35
CA SER A 111 4.22 19.87 1.37
C SER A 111 3.75 19.48 2.78
N SER A 112 3.18 18.28 2.94
CA SER A 112 2.79 17.75 4.25
C SER A 112 4.02 17.57 5.14
N ASP A 113 3.88 17.80 6.44
CA ASP A 113 4.98 17.57 7.36
C ASP A 113 5.24 16.05 7.55
N LEU A 114 6.41 15.74 8.09
CA LEU A 114 6.84 14.35 8.28
C LEU A 114 5.89 13.58 9.20
N ALA A 115 5.36 14.22 10.23
CA ALA A 115 4.42 13.58 11.16
C ALA A 115 3.16 13.11 10.46
N HIS A 116 2.62 13.92 9.54
CA HIS A 116 1.47 13.52 8.73
C HIS A 116 1.77 12.38 7.76
N VAL A 117 2.97 12.39 7.16
CA VAL A 117 3.40 11.32 6.27
C VAL A 117 3.49 9.99 7.05
N ILE A 118 4.07 10.01 8.24
CA ILE A 118 4.19 8.83 9.10
C ILE A 118 2.80 8.33 9.54
N GLU A 119 1.91 9.23 9.92
CA GLU A 119 0.53 8.90 10.27
C GLU A 119 -0.18 8.19 9.12
N GLU A 120 -0.05 8.74 7.90
CA GLU A 120 -0.64 8.15 6.70
C GLU A 120 -0.13 6.74 6.45
N ILE A 121 1.17 6.52 6.60
CA ILE A 121 1.79 5.19 6.44
C ILE A 121 1.20 4.20 7.46
N ARG A 122 1.07 4.60 8.71
CA ARG A 122 0.53 3.72 9.76
C ARG A 122 -0.96 3.42 9.58
N VAL A 123 -1.75 4.42 9.23
CA VAL A 123 -3.19 4.23 8.95
C VAL A 123 -3.37 3.34 7.73
N LEU A 124 -2.55 3.54 6.69
CA LEU A 124 -2.56 2.67 5.52
C LEU A 124 -2.29 1.21 5.90
N ALA A 125 -1.32 0.97 6.76
CA ALA A 125 -0.97 -0.37 7.21
C ALA A 125 -2.14 -1.04 7.96
N ASP A 126 -2.76 -0.32 8.90
CA ASP A 126 -3.95 -0.82 9.61
C ASP A 126 -5.08 -1.14 8.64
N ASN A 127 -5.37 -0.24 7.72
CA ASN A 127 -6.44 -0.42 6.74
C ASN A 127 -6.16 -1.58 5.79
N THR A 128 -4.90 -1.80 5.43
CA THR A 128 -4.49 -2.92 4.57
C THR A 128 -4.73 -4.26 5.27
N ILE A 129 -4.35 -4.37 6.54
CA ILE A 129 -4.55 -5.58 7.33
C ILE A 129 -6.04 -5.85 7.55
N GLU A 130 -6.80 -4.82 7.92
CA GLU A 130 -8.25 -4.94 8.09
C GLU A 130 -8.96 -5.37 6.81
N ALA A 131 -8.55 -4.83 5.66
CA ALA A 131 -9.10 -5.23 4.37
C ALA A 131 -8.77 -6.69 4.04
N ALA A 132 -7.55 -7.13 4.32
CA ALA A 132 -7.15 -8.52 4.11
C ALA A 132 -8.00 -9.49 4.92
N GLU A 133 -8.35 -9.14 6.15
CA GLU A 133 -9.24 -9.93 6.99
C GLU A 133 -10.69 -9.87 6.53
N ALA A 134 -11.18 -8.66 6.24
CA ALA A 134 -12.58 -8.44 5.86
C ALA A 134 -12.96 -9.08 4.53
N PHE A 135 -12.02 -9.13 3.58
CA PHE A 135 -12.27 -9.66 2.23
C PHE A 135 -11.69 -11.05 1.99
N ALA A 136 -11.22 -11.74 3.05
CA ALA A 136 -10.61 -13.06 2.91
C ALA A 136 -11.53 -14.07 2.21
N ASP A 137 -12.84 -13.99 2.44
CA ASP A 137 -13.85 -14.86 1.82
C ASP A 137 -14.12 -14.56 0.35
N GLN A 138 -13.69 -13.38 -0.14
CA GLN A 138 -13.78 -13.00 -1.55
C GLN A 138 -12.62 -13.55 -2.39
N LEU A 139 -11.62 -14.13 -1.74
CA LEU A 139 -10.42 -14.63 -2.40
C LEU A 139 -10.49 -16.13 -2.64
N ILE A 140 -9.83 -16.58 -3.72
CA ILE A 140 -9.67 -17.99 -4.02
C ILE A 140 -8.81 -18.62 -2.91
N SER A 141 -9.30 -19.70 -2.31
CA SER A 141 -8.62 -20.35 -1.19
C SER A 141 -7.31 -20.99 -1.64
N ARG A 142 -6.23 -20.72 -0.89
CA ARG A 142 -4.92 -21.37 -1.10
C ARG A 142 -4.86 -22.79 -0.52
N VAL A 143 -5.89 -23.21 0.22
CA VAL A 143 -5.92 -24.53 0.86
C VAL A 143 -5.90 -25.65 -0.17
N THR A 144 -6.48 -25.43 -1.36
CA THR A 144 -6.49 -26.42 -2.44
C THR A 144 -5.12 -26.67 -3.05
N SER A 145 -4.18 -25.73 -2.97
CA SER A 145 -2.83 -25.93 -3.52
C SER A 145 -1.93 -26.75 -2.60
N ASN A 146 -2.19 -26.80 -1.31
CA ASN A 146 -1.42 -27.58 -0.36
C ASN A 146 -1.85 -29.05 -0.29
N SER A 147 -3.11 -29.33 -0.59
CA SER A 147 -3.60 -30.72 -0.61
C SER A 147 -3.12 -31.52 -1.83
N GLY A 148 -2.72 -30.85 -2.91
CA GLY A 148 -2.14 -31.48 -4.09
C GLY A 148 -0.69 -31.87 -3.96
N VAL A 149 0.03 -31.34 -2.98
CA VAL A 149 1.47 -31.57 -2.79
C VAL A 149 1.76 -32.77 -1.88
N GLN A 150 0.75 -33.26 -1.18
CA GLN A 150 0.91 -34.38 -0.23
C GLN A 150 0.54 -35.75 -0.80
N SER A 151 0.22 -35.83 -2.06
CA SER A 151 -0.09 -37.10 -2.70
C SER A 151 1.12 -37.73 -3.39
#